data_db4e59775d3cb196e4cf470193a97de3
#
_entry.id   db4e59775d3cb196e4cf470193a97de3
#
_cell.length_a   1.000
_cell.length_b   1.000
_cell.length_c   1.000
_cell.angle_alpha   90.00
_cell.angle_beta   90.00
_cell.angle_gamma   90.00
#
_symmetry.space_group_name_H-M   'P 1'
#
loop_
_entity.id
_entity.type
_entity.pdbx_description
1 polymer ?
#
loop_
_entity_poly.entity_id
_entity_poly.type
_entity_poly.pdbx_seq_one_letter_code
_entity_poly.pdbx_strand_id
1 'polypeptide(L)'
;MDMRAMVMIALAMAPGFARAQQAQQHMHGSMSGVAAVQPLYDRLKDLYVRSAELMPEEHFGFKPAPDVRTYGEVLGHVANENYLFCSAARGEENPNKADFEKTTGKAALVQAIKNSFAYCDPAYRMEETKAMEEVTFFGNKGSRLWVLIFNATHDSEHYGNIVTYLRIKGLVPPSSQSGM
;
A
#
# COMPACT_ATOMS: atom_id res chain seq x y z
N MET A 1 -20.84 -4.79 -72.14
CA MET A 1 -21.37 -5.09 -70.80
C MET A 1 -20.31 -5.88 -70.05
N ASP A 2 -19.43 -5.17 -69.34
CA ASP A 2 -18.33 -5.80 -68.56
C ASP A 2 -18.77 -6.03 -67.14
N MET A 3 -18.87 -7.29 -66.77
CA MET A 3 -19.16 -7.73 -65.42
C MET A 3 -17.81 -7.97 -64.66
N ARG A 4 -17.39 -6.97 -63.91
CA ARG A 4 -16.19 -7.09 -63.04
C ARG A 4 -16.49 -7.99 -61.85
N ALA A 5 -15.94 -9.16 -61.85
CA ALA A 5 -15.96 -10.09 -60.72
C ALA A 5 -15.16 -9.50 -59.52
N MET A 6 -15.84 -9.20 -58.44
CA MET A 6 -15.24 -8.72 -57.17
C MET A 6 -14.79 -9.96 -56.38
N VAL A 7 -13.48 -10.23 -56.36
CA VAL A 7 -12.91 -11.31 -55.57
C VAL A 7 -12.84 -10.82 -54.11
N MET A 8 -13.69 -11.36 -53.26
CA MET A 8 -13.57 -11.15 -51.79
C MET A 8 -12.50 -12.12 -51.25
N ILE A 9 -11.37 -11.57 -50.83
CA ILE A 9 -10.36 -12.34 -50.11
C ILE A 9 -10.77 -12.41 -48.65
N ALA A 10 -11.29 -13.55 -48.19
CA ALA A 10 -11.53 -13.83 -46.82
C ALA A 10 -10.20 -14.09 -46.10
N LEU A 11 -9.73 -13.15 -45.29
CA LEU A 11 -8.56 -13.29 -44.45
C LEU A 11 -8.92 -14.23 -43.28
N ALA A 12 -8.57 -15.50 -43.37
CA ALA A 12 -8.71 -16.46 -42.29
C ALA A 12 -7.69 -16.09 -41.18
N MET A 13 -8.16 -15.49 -40.10
CA MET A 13 -7.32 -15.24 -38.93
C MET A 13 -6.92 -16.58 -38.29
N ALA A 14 -5.61 -16.84 -38.18
CA ALA A 14 -5.06 -18.03 -37.59
C ALA A 14 -5.44 -18.12 -36.09
N PRO A 15 -5.82 -19.31 -35.56
CA PRO A 15 -6.28 -19.47 -34.19
C PRO A 15 -5.26 -19.10 -33.11
N GLY A 16 -3.98 -18.93 -33.48
CA GLY A 16 -2.92 -18.45 -32.60
C GLY A 16 -3.04 -16.97 -32.17
N PHE A 17 -3.55 -16.12 -33.04
CA PHE A 17 -3.73 -14.69 -32.72
C PHE A 17 -4.84 -14.45 -31.70
N ALA A 18 -5.93 -15.20 -31.79
CA ALA A 18 -7.04 -15.10 -30.81
C ALA A 18 -6.61 -15.53 -29.41
N ARG A 19 -5.78 -16.57 -29.27
CA ARG A 19 -5.24 -17.03 -27.98
C ARG A 19 -4.28 -16.03 -27.36
N ALA A 20 -3.43 -15.38 -28.14
CA ALA A 20 -2.50 -14.36 -27.66
C ALA A 20 -3.25 -13.10 -27.16
N GLN A 21 -4.31 -12.68 -27.86
CA GLN A 21 -5.14 -11.57 -27.42
C GLN A 21 -5.94 -11.89 -26.16
N GLN A 22 -6.47 -13.11 -26.01
CA GLN A 22 -7.13 -13.56 -24.79
C GLN A 22 -6.17 -13.63 -23.59
N ALA A 23 -4.94 -14.11 -23.78
CA ALA A 23 -3.92 -14.13 -22.72
C ALA A 23 -3.53 -12.72 -22.26
N GLN A 24 -3.41 -11.75 -23.18
CA GLN A 24 -3.16 -10.35 -22.84
C GLN A 24 -4.34 -9.70 -22.12
N GLN A 25 -5.58 -10.00 -22.49
CA GLN A 25 -6.78 -9.49 -21.81
C GLN A 25 -6.89 -10.02 -20.37
N HIS A 26 -6.52 -11.29 -20.13
CA HIS A 26 -6.49 -11.86 -18.77
C HIS A 26 -5.41 -11.24 -17.89
N MET A 27 -4.25 -10.86 -18.43
CA MET A 27 -3.20 -10.18 -17.66
C MET A 27 -3.55 -8.73 -17.32
N HIS A 28 -4.27 -8.01 -18.18
CA HIS A 28 -4.72 -6.65 -17.90
C HIS A 28 -5.93 -6.60 -16.93
N GLY A 29 -6.76 -7.64 -16.88
CA GLY A 29 -7.90 -7.71 -15.96
C GLY A 29 -7.52 -7.97 -14.50
N SER A 30 -6.34 -8.55 -14.24
CA SER A 30 -5.93 -8.96 -12.89
C SER A 30 -5.14 -7.92 -12.09
N MET A 31 -4.78 -6.78 -12.69
CA MET A 31 -3.92 -5.75 -12.10
C MET A 31 -4.60 -4.37 -12.06
N SER A 32 -5.92 -4.32 -11.88
CA SER A 32 -6.69 -3.07 -11.75
C SER A 32 -7.21 -2.86 -10.34
N GLY A 33 -7.47 -1.62 -9.97
CA GLY A 33 -8.12 -1.26 -8.73
C GLY A 33 -7.39 -1.76 -7.48
N VAL A 34 -8.12 -2.43 -6.60
CA VAL A 34 -7.57 -2.98 -5.33
C VAL A 34 -6.46 -3.99 -5.60
N ALA A 35 -6.65 -4.87 -6.61
CA ALA A 35 -5.64 -5.87 -6.98
C ALA A 35 -4.29 -5.26 -7.40
N ALA A 36 -4.28 -4.03 -7.92
CA ALA A 36 -3.04 -3.33 -8.26
C ALA A 36 -2.35 -2.69 -7.04
N VAL A 37 -3.12 -2.26 -6.04
CA VAL A 37 -2.59 -1.58 -4.85
C VAL A 37 -2.18 -2.58 -3.76
N GLN A 38 -2.87 -3.71 -3.64
CA GLN A 38 -2.63 -4.72 -2.61
C GLN A 38 -1.15 -5.19 -2.52
N PRO A 39 -0.45 -5.54 -3.61
CA PRO A 39 0.96 -5.95 -3.53
C PRO A 39 1.89 -4.86 -3.00
N LEU A 40 1.58 -3.58 -3.28
CA LEU A 40 2.33 -2.44 -2.76
C LEU A 40 2.13 -2.30 -1.25
N TYR A 41 0.90 -2.43 -0.79
CA TYR A 41 0.55 -2.44 0.62
C TYR A 41 1.20 -3.63 1.36
N ASP A 42 1.09 -4.86 0.84
CA ASP A 42 1.67 -6.06 1.45
C ASP A 42 3.20 -5.92 1.60
N ARG A 43 3.85 -5.30 0.60
CA ARG A 43 5.27 -4.95 0.67
C ARG A 43 5.57 -3.94 1.77
N LEU A 44 4.81 -2.85 1.86
CA LEU A 44 5.00 -1.81 2.88
C LEU A 44 4.82 -2.39 4.28
N LYS A 45 3.81 -3.22 4.49
CA LYS A 45 3.58 -3.95 5.74
C LYS A 45 4.82 -4.75 6.17
N ASP A 46 5.39 -5.57 5.28
CA ASP A 46 6.62 -6.34 5.55
C ASP A 46 7.77 -5.41 5.92
N LEU A 47 7.99 -4.36 5.13
CA LEU A 47 9.06 -3.40 5.32
C LEU A 47 8.96 -2.68 6.68
N TYR A 48 7.76 -2.26 7.09
CA TYR A 48 7.55 -1.60 8.38
C TYR A 48 7.77 -2.54 9.55
N VAL A 49 7.20 -3.75 9.51
CA VAL A 49 7.36 -4.73 10.60
C VAL A 49 8.83 -5.08 10.79
N ARG A 50 9.54 -5.40 9.71
CA ARG A 50 10.96 -5.73 9.76
C ARG A 50 11.82 -4.54 10.20
N SER A 51 11.49 -3.32 9.80
CA SER A 51 12.21 -2.12 10.24
C SER A 51 12.03 -1.86 11.72
N ALA A 52 10.81 -2.00 12.23
CA ALA A 52 10.51 -1.82 13.64
C ALA A 52 11.22 -2.89 14.51
N GLU A 53 11.31 -4.12 14.03
CA GLU A 53 12.03 -5.20 14.70
C GLU A 53 13.56 -5.03 14.62
N LEU A 54 14.07 -4.48 13.51
CA LEU A 54 15.50 -4.32 13.26
C LEU A 54 16.14 -3.25 14.15
N MET A 55 15.47 -2.11 14.36
CA MET A 55 16.04 -0.99 15.13
C MET A 55 16.24 -1.39 16.60
N PRO A 56 17.44 -1.22 17.19
CA PRO A 56 17.67 -1.39 18.63
C PRO A 56 16.78 -0.43 19.45
N GLU A 57 16.34 -0.88 20.62
CA GLU A 57 15.42 -0.12 21.48
C GLU A 57 15.96 1.26 21.88
N GLU A 58 17.25 1.34 22.19
CA GLU A 58 17.93 2.57 22.56
C GLU A 58 17.90 3.66 21.46
N HIS A 59 17.57 3.28 20.25
CA HIS A 59 17.47 4.20 19.10
C HIS A 59 16.03 4.63 18.75
N PHE A 60 15.02 4.16 19.47
CA PHE A 60 13.64 4.57 19.22
C PHE A 60 13.40 6.06 19.50
N GLY A 61 14.12 6.64 20.44
CA GLY A 61 14.12 8.09 20.71
C GLY A 61 15.01 8.93 19.79
N PHE A 62 15.72 8.31 18.83
CA PHE A 62 16.61 9.04 17.92
C PHE A 62 15.82 9.84 16.89
N LYS A 63 16.23 11.09 16.63
CA LYS A 63 15.79 11.93 15.52
C LYS A 63 17.00 12.63 14.88
N PRO A 64 17.05 12.73 13.53
CA PRO A 64 18.21 13.29 12.85
C PRO A 64 18.29 14.85 12.90
N ALA A 65 17.17 15.52 13.22
CA ALA A 65 17.09 16.97 13.36
C ALA A 65 16.07 17.34 14.46
N PRO A 66 16.16 18.57 15.05
CA PRO A 66 15.26 18.98 16.12
C PRO A 66 13.76 18.95 15.76
N ASP A 67 13.42 19.33 14.54
CA ASP A 67 12.06 19.59 14.09
C ASP A 67 11.41 18.39 13.38
N VAL A 68 12.02 17.20 13.48
CA VAL A 68 11.44 15.97 12.93
C VAL A 68 11.03 15.02 14.06
N ARG A 69 10.14 14.08 13.74
CA ARG A 69 9.75 13.00 14.66
C ARG A 69 10.94 12.12 15.02
N THR A 70 10.92 11.53 16.20
CA THR A 70 11.82 10.42 16.53
C THR A 70 11.45 9.17 15.71
N TYR A 71 12.33 8.18 15.66
CA TYR A 71 12.04 6.90 14.99
C TYR A 71 10.76 6.26 15.54
N GLY A 72 10.59 6.24 16.85
CA GLY A 72 9.40 5.69 17.50
C GLY A 72 8.14 6.48 17.17
N GLU A 73 8.22 7.82 17.17
CA GLU A 73 7.09 8.69 16.79
C GLU A 73 6.68 8.49 15.31
N VAL A 74 7.62 8.24 14.38
CA VAL A 74 7.27 7.90 12.98
C VAL A 74 6.49 6.59 12.93
N LEU A 75 6.91 5.56 13.66
CA LEU A 75 6.15 4.29 13.74
C LEU A 75 4.77 4.50 14.35
N GLY A 76 4.69 5.26 15.44
CA GLY A 76 3.42 5.60 16.10
C GLY A 76 2.47 6.36 15.18
N HIS A 77 3.01 7.33 14.42
CA HIS A 77 2.27 8.10 13.42
C HIS A 77 1.66 7.17 12.34
N VAL A 78 2.47 6.33 11.72
CA VAL A 78 1.99 5.38 10.71
C VAL A 78 0.94 4.43 11.30
N ALA A 79 1.11 3.98 12.53
CA ALA A 79 0.09 3.14 13.17
C ALA A 79 -1.24 3.90 13.38
N ASN A 80 -1.21 5.17 13.82
CA ASN A 80 -2.40 6.02 13.94
C ASN A 80 -3.10 6.21 12.59
N GLU A 81 -2.33 6.56 11.57
CA GLU A 81 -2.85 6.87 10.24
C GLU A 81 -3.41 5.63 9.53
N ASN A 82 -2.79 4.47 9.68
CA ASN A 82 -3.33 3.21 9.18
C ASN A 82 -4.76 2.96 9.71
N TYR A 83 -5.01 3.15 11.01
CA TYR A 83 -6.35 3.04 11.56
C TYR A 83 -7.30 4.08 10.98
N LEU A 84 -6.85 5.33 10.82
CA LEU A 84 -7.65 6.42 10.27
C LEU A 84 -8.06 6.16 8.81
N PHE A 85 -7.09 5.86 7.95
CA PHE A 85 -7.34 5.63 6.53
C PHE A 85 -8.17 4.37 6.30
N CYS A 86 -7.80 3.26 6.96
CA CYS A 86 -8.47 2.00 6.71
C CYS A 86 -9.88 1.95 7.28
N SER A 87 -10.17 2.63 8.40
CA SER A 87 -11.54 2.78 8.89
C SER A 87 -12.41 3.59 7.91
N ALA A 88 -11.87 4.70 7.38
CA ALA A 88 -12.55 5.51 6.38
C ALA A 88 -12.81 4.71 5.08
N ALA A 89 -11.83 3.96 4.58
CA ALA A 89 -12.00 3.11 3.41
C ALA A 89 -13.02 1.99 3.64
N ARG A 90 -13.10 1.42 4.84
CA ARG A 90 -14.08 0.40 5.22
C ARG A 90 -15.47 0.98 5.49
N GLY A 91 -15.57 2.29 5.74
CA GLY A 91 -16.80 2.96 6.14
C GLY A 91 -17.19 2.66 7.59
N GLU A 92 -16.19 2.51 8.45
CA GLU A 92 -16.34 2.16 9.88
C GLU A 92 -15.85 3.31 10.76
N GLU A 93 -16.28 3.35 12.01
CA GLU A 93 -15.68 4.22 13.00
C GLU A 93 -14.24 3.77 13.27
N ASN A 94 -13.30 4.73 13.41
CA ASN A 94 -11.93 4.41 13.78
C ASN A 94 -11.89 3.72 15.16
N PRO A 95 -11.48 2.45 15.25
CA PRO A 95 -11.44 1.72 16.51
C PRO A 95 -10.29 2.17 17.42
N ASN A 96 -9.26 2.81 16.84
CA ASN A 96 -8.13 3.30 17.62
C ASN A 96 -8.50 4.57 18.37
N LYS A 97 -8.38 4.53 19.70
CA LYS A 97 -8.57 5.69 20.58
C LYS A 97 -7.26 6.12 21.25
N ALA A 98 -6.16 5.40 20.97
CA ALA A 98 -4.83 5.72 21.47
C ALA A 98 -4.11 6.68 20.51
N ASP A 99 -3.12 7.38 21.04
CA ASP A 99 -2.14 8.13 20.25
C ASP A 99 -0.80 7.42 20.33
N PHE A 100 -0.50 6.63 19.33
CA PHE A 100 0.73 5.83 19.31
C PHE A 100 1.99 6.67 19.14
N GLU A 101 1.91 7.93 18.71
CA GLU A 101 3.07 8.85 18.73
C GLU A 101 3.56 9.13 20.15
N LYS A 102 2.69 8.96 21.16
CA LYS A 102 3.05 9.09 22.58
C LYS A 102 3.48 7.79 23.24
N THR A 103 3.44 6.68 22.49
CA THR A 103 3.83 5.37 22.98
C THR A 103 5.35 5.28 23.08
N THR A 104 5.84 4.79 24.22
CA THR A 104 7.27 4.55 24.45
C THR A 104 7.57 3.05 24.48
N GLY A 105 8.82 2.71 24.13
CA GLY A 105 9.29 1.33 24.13
C GLY A 105 9.05 0.58 22.82
N LYS A 106 10.09 -0.14 22.40
CA LYS A 106 10.12 -0.90 21.14
C LYS A 106 8.99 -1.91 21.05
N ALA A 107 8.80 -2.72 22.10
CA ALA A 107 7.80 -3.80 22.06
C ALA A 107 6.38 -3.30 21.80
N ALA A 108 5.97 -2.19 22.43
CA ALA A 108 4.67 -1.59 22.27
C ALA A 108 4.47 -1.01 20.85
N LEU A 109 5.48 -0.32 20.31
CA LEU A 109 5.44 0.27 18.97
C LEU A 109 5.48 -0.80 17.88
N VAL A 110 6.28 -1.87 18.02
CA VAL A 110 6.25 -3.02 17.11
C VAL A 110 4.86 -3.64 17.09
N GLN A 111 4.23 -3.81 18.25
CA GLN A 111 2.88 -4.36 18.31
C GLN A 111 1.84 -3.41 17.70
N ALA A 112 1.95 -2.10 17.92
CA ALA A 112 1.08 -1.10 17.32
C ALA A 112 1.14 -1.15 15.77
N ILE A 113 2.34 -1.21 15.20
CA ILE A 113 2.55 -1.37 13.74
C ILE A 113 1.90 -2.66 13.24
N LYS A 114 2.18 -3.81 13.88
CA LYS A 114 1.59 -5.09 13.47
C LYS A 114 0.06 -5.05 13.49
N ASN A 115 -0.51 -4.51 14.56
CA ASN A 115 -1.97 -4.43 14.72
C ASN A 115 -2.61 -3.48 13.71
N SER A 116 -2.00 -2.31 13.44
CA SER A 116 -2.54 -1.33 12.49
C SER A 116 -2.58 -1.87 11.07
N PHE A 117 -1.51 -2.54 10.62
CA PHE A 117 -1.52 -3.22 9.33
C PHE A 117 -2.51 -4.40 9.30
N ALA A 118 -2.60 -5.21 10.35
CA ALA A 118 -3.60 -6.29 10.42
C ALA A 118 -5.03 -5.75 10.32
N TYR A 119 -5.31 -4.58 10.91
CA TYR A 119 -6.60 -3.91 10.78
C TYR A 119 -6.88 -3.46 9.33
N CYS A 120 -5.86 -3.04 8.59
CA CYS A 120 -5.96 -2.65 7.19
C CYS A 120 -6.12 -3.83 6.21
N ASP A 121 -5.66 -5.03 6.56
CA ASP A 121 -5.69 -6.19 5.66
C ASP A 121 -7.03 -6.42 4.94
N PRO A 122 -8.21 -6.38 5.61
CA PRO A 122 -9.49 -6.53 4.93
C PRO A 122 -9.81 -5.38 3.96
N ALA A 123 -9.33 -4.16 4.22
CA ALA A 123 -9.56 -3.02 3.34
C ALA A 123 -8.87 -3.21 1.99
N TYR A 124 -7.63 -3.72 1.99
CA TYR A 124 -6.87 -4.01 0.77
C TYR A 124 -7.27 -5.33 0.07
N ARG A 125 -8.31 -6.00 0.54
CA ARG A 125 -8.90 -7.22 -0.06
C ARG A 125 -10.39 -7.06 -0.33
N MET A 126 -10.92 -5.82 -0.29
CA MET A 126 -12.32 -5.58 -0.60
C MET A 126 -12.61 -5.79 -2.09
N GLU A 127 -13.87 -6.11 -2.40
CA GLU A 127 -14.34 -6.25 -3.78
C GLU A 127 -14.22 -4.93 -4.55
N GLU A 128 -13.89 -4.98 -5.84
CA GLU A 128 -13.71 -3.81 -6.71
C GLU A 128 -14.93 -2.89 -6.73
N THR A 129 -16.13 -3.45 -6.75
CA THR A 129 -17.38 -2.68 -6.72
C THR A 129 -17.50 -1.85 -5.44
N LYS A 130 -17.13 -2.43 -4.29
CA LYS A 130 -17.10 -1.73 -3.00
C LYS A 130 -15.99 -0.67 -2.97
N ALA A 131 -14.84 -0.96 -3.55
CA ALA A 131 -13.72 -0.03 -3.60
C ALA A 131 -14.05 1.25 -4.41
N MET A 132 -14.96 1.17 -5.34
CA MET A 132 -15.42 2.31 -6.16
C MET A 132 -16.56 3.12 -5.52
N GLU A 133 -17.12 2.70 -4.38
CA GLU A 133 -18.11 3.49 -3.66
C GLU A 133 -17.54 4.82 -3.18
N GLU A 134 -18.36 5.88 -3.26
CA GLU A 134 -17.98 7.22 -2.81
C GLU A 134 -17.86 7.27 -1.28
N VAL A 135 -16.81 7.93 -0.83
CA VAL A 135 -16.60 8.32 0.57
C VAL A 135 -16.14 9.77 0.64
N THR A 136 -16.33 10.39 1.81
CA THR A 136 -15.75 11.72 2.09
C THR A 136 -14.60 11.52 3.08
N PHE A 137 -13.40 11.97 2.70
CA PHE A 137 -12.21 11.90 3.54
C PHE A 137 -11.45 13.23 3.50
N PHE A 138 -11.12 13.79 4.67
CA PHE A 138 -10.55 15.14 4.81
C PHE A 138 -11.32 16.22 4.04
N GLY A 139 -12.66 16.12 4.02
CA GLY A 139 -13.53 17.05 3.29
C GLY A 139 -13.58 16.87 1.79
N ASN A 140 -12.83 15.95 1.22
CA ASN A 140 -12.83 15.63 -0.21
C ASN A 140 -13.66 14.38 -0.49
N LYS A 141 -14.41 14.40 -1.61
CA LYS A 141 -15.14 13.24 -2.12
C LYS A 141 -14.22 12.44 -3.03
N GLY A 142 -14.22 11.12 -2.84
CA GLY A 142 -13.46 10.18 -3.65
C GLY A 142 -13.98 8.77 -3.49
N SER A 143 -13.34 7.79 -4.13
CA SER A 143 -13.66 6.38 -3.91
C SER A 143 -12.94 5.84 -2.66
N ARG A 144 -13.40 4.71 -2.12
CA ARG A 144 -12.67 3.96 -1.08
C ARG A 144 -11.27 3.59 -1.57
N LEU A 145 -11.14 3.22 -2.84
CA LEU A 145 -9.84 2.95 -3.47
C LEU A 145 -8.90 4.15 -3.42
N TRP A 146 -9.41 5.38 -3.65
CA TRP A 146 -8.59 6.58 -3.50
C TRP A 146 -8.03 6.73 -2.09
N VAL A 147 -8.81 6.41 -1.04
CA VAL A 147 -8.32 6.43 0.35
C VAL A 147 -7.23 5.38 0.56
N LEU A 148 -7.38 4.16 -0.01
CA LEU A 148 -6.35 3.12 0.07
C LEU A 148 -5.05 3.51 -0.66
N ILE A 149 -5.15 4.14 -1.83
CA ILE A 149 -3.99 4.66 -2.56
C ILE A 149 -3.31 5.75 -1.72
N PHE A 150 -4.10 6.65 -1.11
CA PHE A 150 -3.57 7.70 -0.26
C PHE A 150 -2.84 7.10 0.95
N ASN A 151 -3.42 6.10 1.64
CA ASN A 151 -2.73 5.39 2.71
C ASN A 151 -1.40 4.77 2.24
N ALA A 152 -1.39 4.03 1.13
CA ALA A 152 -0.16 3.40 0.62
C ALA A 152 0.91 4.42 0.24
N THR A 153 0.52 5.58 -0.32
CA THR A 153 1.48 6.65 -0.64
C THR A 153 2.01 7.34 0.60
N HIS A 154 1.19 7.57 1.61
CA HIS A 154 1.58 8.10 2.91
C HIS A 154 2.55 7.16 3.64
N ASP A 155 2.24 5.86 3.67
CA ASP A 155 3.15 4.86 4.22
C ASP A 155 4.49 4.84 3.47
N SER A 156 4.46 4.97 2.14
CA SER A 156 5.68 5.01 1.33
C SER A 156 6.55 6.23 1.64
N GLU A 157 5.93 7.41 1.85
CA GLU A 157 6.61 8.65 2.25
C GLU A 157 7.34 8.46 3.59
N HIS A 158 6.62 7.97 4.60
CA HIS A 158 7.22 7.75 5.92
C HIS A 158 8.20 6.58 5.96
N TYR A 159 8.05 5.57 5.08
CA TYR A 159 9.05 4.54 4.93
C TYR A 159 10.38 5.11 4.42
N GLY A 160 10.38 6.10 3.56
CA GLY A 160 11.58 6.84 3.16
C GLY A 160 12.30 7.47 4.36
N ASN A 161 11.55 8.02 5.32
CA ASN A 161 12.12 8.51 6.58
C ASN A 161 12.74 7.35 7.38
N ILE A 162 12.03 6.25 7.59
CA ILE A 162 12.51 5.05 8.30
C ILE A 162 13.83 4.54 7.70
N VAL A 163 13.94 4.46 6.38
CA VAL A 163 15.19 4.09 5.67
C VAL A 163 16.35 4.98 6.05
N THR A 164 16.12 6.29 6.10
CA THR A 164 17.14 7.28 6.46
C THR A 164 17.60 7.09 7.91
N TYR A 165 16.67 6.90 8.86
CA TYR A 165 17.00 6.69 10.26
C TYR A 165 17.82 5.41 10.48
N LEU A 166 17.43 4.31 9.84
CA LEU A 166 18.18 3.04 9.89
C LEU A 166 19.62 3.22 9.41
N ARG A 167 19.80 3.88 8.25
CA ARG A 167 21.14 4.11 7.67
C ARG A 167 22.03 4.97 8.56
N ILE A 168 21.50 6.02 9.17
CA ILE A 168 22.25 6.87 10.12
C ILE A 168 22.71 6.03 11.32
N LYS A 169 21.96 5.00 11.71
CA LYS A 169 22.34 4.07 12.77
C LYS A 169 23.19 2.89 12.28
N GLY A 170 23.68 2.92 11.05
CA GLY A 170 24.54 1.87 10.47
C GLY A 170 23.80 0.57 10.12
N LEU A 171 22.45 0.60 10.09
CA LEU A 171 21.63 -0.55 9.78
C LEU A 171 21.27 -0.59 8.29
N VAL A 172 21.25 -1.80 7.70
CA VAL A 172 20.79 -2.00 6.33
C VAL A 172 19.26 -2.09 6.33
N PRO A 173 18.54 -1.12 5.69
CA PRO A 173 17.08 -1.16 5.66
C PRO A 173 16.55 -2.44 4.98
N PRO A 174 15.40 -2.99 5.41
CA PRO A 174 14.80 -4.18 4.79
C PRO A 174 14.66 -4.08 3.27
N SER A 175 14.32 -2.90 2.74
CA SER A 175 14.23 -2.67 1.28
C SER A 175 15.57 -2.74 0.52
N SER A 176 16.70 -2.77 1.23
CA SER A 176 18.05 -2.85 0.64
C SER A 176 18.74 -4.20 0.94
N GLN A 177 18.05 -5.13 1.61
CA GLN A 177 18.58 -6.48 1.87
C GLN A 177 18.36 -7.35 0.63
N SER A 178 19.39 -8.12 0.25
CA SER A 178 19.34 -9.05 -0.89
C SER A 178 18.31 -10.15 -0.62
N GLY A 179 17.39 -10.40 -1.56
CA GLY A 179 16.41 -11.49 -1.47
C GLY A 179 14.93 -11.08 -1.55
N MET A 180 14.65 -9.85 -1.98
CA MET A 180 13.27 -9.45 -2.39
C MET A 180 13.16 -9.35 -3.90
#